data_1a0f931658c94ae31dda402569bb143c
#
_entry.id   1a0f931658c94ae31dda402569bb143c
#
_cell.length_a   1.000
_cell.length_b   1.000
_cell.length_c   1.000
_cell.angle_alpha   90.00
_cell.angle_beta   90.00
_cell.angle_gamma   90.00
#
_symmetry.space_group_name_H-M   'P 1'
#
loop_
_entity.id
_entity.type
_entity.pdbx_description
1 polymer ?
#
loop_
_entity_poly.entity_id
_entity_poly.type
_entity_poly.pdbx_seq_one_letter_code
_entity_poly.pdbx_strand_id
1 'polypeptide(L)'
;MLKLKNIIWLAALVVTISSCDDYLDTPPVDKITSDGFYQTQAQSEQGILGIYADLRQASNCMYWFMSECRSDVAWVEPNPDAFREYSEIGTFRATDDMAMFNDTWNMWYKVIYDANVAISKIPSASFDSESIRNQFLNEAYFLRGWAYFELVRLFGNVPMVDRPMSPSEIKSVKQSTAVDILNNRVIPDLKKSEDLPYKADMQDANGAKIDKKGRADKMAAKAMLARVYMTLAGYPYNDTNAKSLAKTQLENVLDDSHAAAYWAPS
;
A
#
# COMPACT_ATOMS: atom_id res chain seq x y z
N MET A 1 -46.81 -34.17 39.06
CA MET A 1 -45.71 -33.81 39.96
C MET A 1 -44.40 -34.38 39.37
N LEU A 2 -43.51 -33.54 38.86
CA LEU A 2 -42.19 -33.97 38.40
C LEU A 2 -41.43 -34.52 39.64
N LYS A 3 -40.92 -35.75 39.55
CA LYS A 3 -40.15 -36.35 40.67
C LYS A 3 -38.84 -35.55 40.80
N LEU A 4 -38.48 -35.26 42.04
CA LEU A 4 -37.26 -34.49 42.38
C LEU A 4 -35.99 -35.00 41.64
N LYS A 5 -35.93 -36.29 41.39
CA LYS A 5 -34.89 -36.96 40.60
C LYS A 5 -34.76 -36.45 39.16
N ASN A 6 -35.89 -36.11 38.51
CA ASN A 6 -35.90 -35.58 37.15
C ASN A 6 -35.44 -34.09 37.07
N ILE A 7 -35.71 -33.34 38.13
CA ILE A 7 -35.24 -31.96 38.28
C ILE A 7 -33.74 -31.91 38.45
N ILE A 8 -33.14 -32.82 39.22
CA ILE A 8 -31.70 -32.94 39.41
C ILE A 8 -31.00 -33.30 38.09
N TRP A 9 -31.55 -34.22 37.31
CA TRP A 9 -31.03 -34.59 36.00
C TRP A 9 -31.11 -33.44 35.00
N LEU A 10 -32.19 -32.66 35.02
CA LEU A 10 -32.35 -31.49 34.17
C LEU A 10 -31.37 -30.37 34.55
N ALA A 11 -31.17 -30.14 35.82
CA ALA A 11 -30.19 -29.18 36.33
C ALA A 11 -28.72 -29.59 35.98
N ALA A 12 -28.40 -30.90 36.08
CA ALA A 12 -27.08 -31.41 35.69
C ALA A 12 -26.82 -31.24 34.17
N LEU A 13 -27.86 -31.40 33.32
CA LEU A 13 -27.76 -31.23 31.88
C LEU A 13 -27.54 -29.77 31.47
N VAL A 14 -28.08 -28.79 32.21
CA VAL A 14 -27.90 -27.35 31.92
C VAL A 14 -26.49 -26.87 32.27
N VAL A 15 -25.86 -27.45 33.28
CA VAL A 15 -24.47 -27.11 33.70
C VAL A 15 -23.43 -27.59 32.68
N THR A 16 -23.73 -28.65 31.90
CA THR A 16 -22.79 -29.15 30.86
C THR A 16 -22.81 -28.36 29.55
N ILE A 17 -23.74 -27.40 29.37
CA ILE A 17 -23.84 -26.59 28.14
C ILE A 17 -23.07 -25.25 28.29
N SER A 18 -22.67 -24.85 29.48
CA SER A 18 -21.75 -23.74 29.67
C SER A 18 -20.28 -24.18 29.42
N SER A 19 -20.02 -24.70 28.25
CA SER A 19 -18.65 -24.89 27.74
C SER A 19 -18.05 -23.53 27.48
N CYS A 20 -16.93 -23.23 28.09
CA CYS A 20 -16.17 -22.02 27.89
C CYS A 20 -15.77 -21.89 26.41
N ASP A 21 -16.44 -21.04 25.65
CA ASP A 21 -16.00 -20.66 24.30
C ASP A 21 -14.57 -20.08 24.31
N ASP A 22 -14.18 -19.39 25.39
CA ASP A 22 -12.84 -18.80 25.56
C ASP A 22 -11.69 -19.82 25.60
N TYR A 23 -11.94 -21.11 25.88
CA TYR A 23 -10.87 -22.12 25.90
C TYR A 23 -10.49 -22.64 24.50
N LEU A 24 -11.36 -22.47 23.53
CA LEU A 24 -11.16 -22.90 22.14
C LEU A 24 -10.58 -21.78 21.26
N ASP A 25 -10.63 -20.54 21.71
CA ASP A 25 -10.09 -19.36 21.02
C ASP A 25 -8.64 -19.03 21.44
N THR A 26 -7.85 -20.04 21.80
CA THR A 26 -6.41 -19.83 21.95
C THR A 26 -5.80 -19.55 20.60
N PRO A 27 -5.27 -18.31 20.37
CA PRO A 27 -4.57 -18.01 19.14
C PRO A 27 -3.41 -19.00 18.98
N PRO A 28 -3.14 -19.50 17.77
CA PRO A 28 -2.03 -20.43 17.54
C PRO A 28 -0.73 -19.82 18.07
N VAL A 29 -0.05 -20.52 18.97
CA VAL A 29 1.22 -20.06 19.57
C VAL A 29 2.30 -19.84 18.52
N ASP A 30 2.17 -20.48 17.36
CA ASP A 30 3.13 -20.46 16.25
C ASP A 30 2.78 -19.46 15.14
N LYS A 31 1.64 -18.77 15.21
CA LYS A 31 1.23 -17.79 14.22
C LYS A 31 1.00 -16.45 14.89
N ILE A 32 1.81 -15.48 14.53
CA ILE A 32 1.57 -14.08 14.88
C ILE A 32 0.25 -13.68 14.20
N THR A 33 -0.82 -13.52 14.99
CA THR A 33 -2.09 -13.03 14.49
C THR A 33 -1.94 -11.56 14.08
N SER A 34 -2.78 -11.08 13.18
CA SER A 34 -2.77 -9.66 12.76
C SER A 34 -2.90 -8.70 13.96
N ASP A 35 -3.57 -9.12 15.04
CA ASP A 35 -3.70 -8.33 16.27
C ASP A 35 -2.48 -8.40 17.18
N GLY A 36 -1.69 -9.45 17.10
CA GLY A 36 -0.42 -9.62 17.84
C GLY A 36 0.80 -9.05 17.12
N PHE A 37 0.67 -8.59 15.90
CA PHE A 37 1.73 -7.95 15.12
C PHE A 37 1.70 -6.42 15.31
N TYR A 38 2.76 -5.72 15.02
CA TYR A 38 2.93 -4.28 15.26
C TYR A 38 2.90 -3.86 16.75
N GLN A 39 3.38 -4.72 17.66
CA GLN A 39 3.47 -4.36 19.07
C GLN A 39 4.75 -3.60 19.40
N THR A 40 5.81 -3.79 18.64
CA THR A 40 7.14 -3.23 18.88
C THR A 40 7.71 -2.52 17.67
N GLN A 41 8.75 -1.69 17.89
CA GLN A 41 9.51 -1.01 16.85
C GLN A 41 10.06 -2.00 15.80
N ALA A 42 10.61 -3.14 16.24
CA ALA A 42 11.14 -4.17 15.33
C ALA A 42 10.05 -4.83 14.48
N GLN A 43 8.89 -5.16 15.07
CA GLN A 43 7.76 -5.69 14.31
C GLN A 43 7.19 -4.66 13.33
N SER A 44 7.18 -3.38 13.71
CA SER A 44 6.75 -2.29 12.83
C SER A 44 7.68 -2.17 11.61
N GLU A 45 8.99 -2.28 11.79
CA GLU A 45 9.93 -2.33 10.66
C GLU A 45 9.66 -3.52 9.75
N GLN A 46 9.47 -4.72 10.32
CA GLN A 46 9.16 -5.92 9.55
C GLN A 46 7.88 -5.72 8.71
N GLY A 47 6.85 -5.07 9.29
CA GLY A 47 5.64 -4.72 8.58
C GLY A 47 5.91 -3.78 7.40
N ILE A 48 6.67 -2.72 7.60
CA ILE A 48 7.07 -1.80 6.52
C ILE A 48 7.85 -2.53 5.42
N LEU A 49 8.81 -3.38 5.79
CA LEU A 49 9.55 -4.19 4.81
C LEU A 49 8.65 -5.16 4.04
N GLY A 50 7.59 -5.68 4.70
CA GLY A 50 6.54 -6.47 4.05
C GLY A 50 5.83 -5.67 2.95
N ILE A 51 5.45 -4.40 3.22
CA ILE A 51 4.81 -3.53 2.22
C ILE A 51 5.75 -3.27 1.02
N TYR A 52 7.06 -3.08 1.26
CA TYR A 52 8.02 -2.98 0.15
C TYR A 52 8.13 -4.27 -0.67
N ALA A 53 8.01 -5.43 -0.03
CA ALA A 53 7.99 -6.71 -0.74
C ALA A 53 6.74 -6.84 -1.62
N ASP A 54 5.57 -6.41 -1.14
CA ASP A 54 4.34 -6.36 -1.92
C ASP A 54 4.43 -5.35 -3.06
N LEU A 55 5.01 -4.17 -2.82
CA LEU A 55 5.27 -3.18 -3.87
C LEU A 55 6.14 -3.77 -4.99
N ARG A 56 7.16 -4.55 -4.64
CA ARG A 56 7.99 -5.25 -5.63
C ARG A 56 7.17 -6.23 -6.47
N GLN A 57 6.21 -6.94 -5.87
CA GLN A 57 5.31 -7.82 -6.61
C GLN A 57 4.34 -7.02 -7.51
N ALA A 58 3.76 -5.95 -7.00
CA ALA A 58 2.87 -5.08 -7.76
C ALA A 58 3.56 -4.40 -8.95
N SER A 59 4.85 -4.10 -8.80
CA SER A 59 5.70 -3.48 -9.83
C SER A 59 6.41 -4.50 -10.73
N ASN A 60 5.99 -5.75 -10.73
CA ASN A 60 6.60 -6.80 -11.55
C ASN A 60 6.26 -6.67 -13.05
N CYS A 61 6.62 -7.67 -13.82
CA CYS A 61 6.51 -7.62 -15.28
C CYS A 61 5.09 -7.39 -15.81
N MET A 62 4.02 -7.79 -15.09
CA MET A 62 2.64 -7.58 -15.54
C MET A 62 2.30 -6.09 -15.61
N TYR A 63 2.63 -5.33 -14.56
CA TYR A 63 2.50 -3.88 -14.55
C TYR A 63 3.31 -3.21 -15.66
N TRP A 64 4.56 -3.66 -15.84
CA TRP A 64 5.45 -3.14 -16.87
C TRP A 64 4.90 -3.39 -18.28
N PHE A 65 4.39 -4.58 -18.56
CA PHE A 65 3.76 -4.89 -19.84
C PHE A 65 2.51 -4.01 -20.10
N MET A 66 1.69 -3.74 -19.09
CA MET A 66 0.52 -2.89 -19.23
C MET A 66 0.88 -1.45 -19.64
N SER A 67 2.06 -0.96 -19.31
CA SER A 67 2.51 0.39 -19.71
C SER A 67 3.36 0.34 -20.98
N GLU A 68 4.42 -0.46 -21.04
CA GLU A 68 5.42 -0.38 -22.09
C GLU A 68 4.97 -1.00 -23.40
N CYS A 69 4.22 -2.10 -23.38
CA CYS A 69 3.72 -2.74 -24.61
C CYS A 69 2.64 -1.93 -25.34
N ARG A 70 2.18 -0.83 -24.73
CA ARG A 70 1.27 0.14 -25.36
C ARG A 70 2.00 1.36 -25.95
N SER A 71 3.32 1.40 -25.82
CA SER A 71 4.15 2.50 -26.30
C SER A 71 4.74 2.16 -27.66
N ASP A 72 5.41 3.14 -28.26
CA ASP A 72 6.14 3.00 -29.51
C ASP A 72 7.56 2.43 -29.34
N VAL A 73 8.00 2.21 -28.09
CA VAL A 73 9.34 1.71 -27.78
C VAL A 73 9.39 0.21 -27.49
N ALA A 74 8.24 -0.41 -27.25
CA ALA A 74 8.14 -1.85 -27.00
C ALA A 74 7.00 -2.47 -27.80
N TRP A 75 7.26 -3.62 -28.38
CA TRP A 75 6.27 -4.36 -29.16
C TRP A 75 6.33 -5.84 -28.79
N VAL A 76 5.16 -6.46 -28.74
CA VAL A 76 5.02 -7.91 -28.53
C VAL A 76 4.49 -8.52 -29.80
N GLU A 77 5.26 -9.47 -30.35
CA GLU A 77 4.83 -10.18 -31.54
C GLU A 77 3.52 -10.94 -31.28
N PRO A 78 2.51 -10.78 -32.14
CA PRO A 78 1.26 -11.49 -32.01
C PRO A 78 1.50 -13.01 -32.08
N ASN A 79 1.39 -13.67 -30.94
CA ASN A 79 1.42 -15.12 -30.84
C ASN A 79 0.23 -15.56 -30.00
N PRO A 80 -0.90 -15.93 -30.62
CA PRO A 80 -2.12 -16.29 -29.91
C PRO A 80 -1.98 -17.55 -29.05
N ASP A 81 -1.00 -18.42 -29.35
CA ASP A 81 -0.85 -19.70 -28.66
C ASP A 81 0.01 -19.62 -27.41
N ALA A 82 0.89 -18.62 -27.31
CA ALA A 82 1.86 -18.53 -26.22
C ALA A 82 1.70 -17.29 -25.32
N PHE A 83 1.25 -16.14 -25.85
CA PHE A 83 1.26 -14.87 -25.13
C PHE A 83 0.06 -13.98 -25.52
N ARG A 84 -1.14 -14.55 -25.57
CA ARG A 84 -2.35 -13.87 -25.99
C ARG A 84 -2.53 -12.51 -25.27
N GLU A 85 -2.43 -12.50 -23.93
CA GLU A 85 -2.67 -11.29 -23.13
C GLU A 85 -1.70 -10.15 -23.49
N TYR A 86 -0.41 -10.48 -23.66
CA TYR A 86 0.60 -9.48 -24.02
C TYR A 86 0.38 -8.91 -25.42
N SER A 87 0.04 -9.77 -26.38
CA SER A 87 -0.25 -9.37 -27.74
C SER A 87 -1.49 -8.49 -27.84
N GLU A 88 -2.56 -8.84 -27.11
CA GLU A 88 -3.81 -8.08 -27.12
C GLU A 88 -3.67 -6.70 -26.42
N ILE A 89 -2.85 -6.60 -25.39
CA ILE A 89 -2.49 -5.32 -24.76
C ILE A 89 -1.73 -4.43 -25.77
N GLY A 90 -0.69 -4.96 -26.39
CA GLY A 90 0.12 -4.20 -27.36
C GLY A 90 -0.66 -3.75 -28.60
N THR A 91 -1.70 -4.50 -28.99
CA THR A 91 -2.58 -4.16 -30.11
C THR A 91 -3.86 -3.44 -29.72
N PHE A 92 -4.02 -3.04 -28.44
CA PHE A 92 -5.22 -2.36 -27.90
C PHE A 92 -6.51 -3.16 -28.08
N ARG A 93 -6.43 -4.49 -28.08
CA ARG A 93 -7.58 -5.44 -28.18
C ARG A 93 -7.85 -6.18 -26.89
N ALA A 94 -7.22 -5.75 -25.82
CA ALA A 94 -7.37 -6.37 -24.51
C ALA A 94 -8.82 -6.30 -24.03
N THR A 95 -9.30 -7.41 -23.49
CA THR A 95 -10.65 -7.56 -22.89
C THR A 95 -10.55 -7.55 -21.36
N ASP A 96 -11.63 -7.25 -20.68
CA ASP A 96 -11.70 -7.10 -19.22
C ASP A 96 -11.54 -8.42 -18.43
N ASP A 97 -11.63 -9.56 -19.11
CA ASP A 97 -11.47 -10.91 -18.55
C ASP A 97 -10.01 -11.35 -18.39
N MET A 98 -9.03 -10.52 -18.80
CA MET A 98 -7.62 -10.90 -18.70
C MET A 98 -7.13 -10.99 -17.27
N ALA A 99 -6.48 -12.11 -16.93
CA ALA A 99 -5.90 -12.35 -15.62
C ALA A 99 -4.91 -11.25 -15.19
N MET A 100 -4.14 -10.72 -16.14
CA MET A 100 -3.18 -9.63 -15.94
C MET A 100 -3.82 -8.40 -15.28
N PHE A 101 -5.02 -8.01 -15.66
CA PHE A 101 -5.71 -6.87 -15.05
C PHE A 101 -6.12 -7.15 -13.61
N ASN A 102 -6.70 -8.33 -13.37
CA ASN A 102 -7.11 -8.76 -12.05
C ASN A 102 -5.91 -8.91 -11.10
N ASP A 103 -4.84 -9.52 -11.55
CA ASP A 103 -3.63 -9.70 -10.76
C ASP A 103 -2.98 -8.36 -10.41
N THR A 104 -2.85 -7.45 -11.38
CA THR A 104 -2.33 -6.10 -11.15
C THR A 104 -3.19 -5.33 -10.15
N TRP A 105 -4.52 -5.37 -10.31
CA TRP A 105 -5.45 -4.77 -9.37
C TRP A 105 -5.27 -5.30 -7.95
N ASN A 106 -5.27 -6.61 -7.78
CA ASN A 106 -5.14 -7.25 -6.49
C ASN A 106 -3.80 -6.96 -5.81
N MET A 107 -2.71 -6.96 -6.57
CA MET A 107 -1.37 -6.66 -6.04
C MET A 107 -1.27 -5.21 -5.52
N TRP A 108 -1.78 -4.23 -6.26
CA TRP A 108 -1.78 -2.84 -5.78
C TRP A 108 -2.70 -2.64 -4.57
N TYR A 109 -3.89 -3.28 -4.54
CA TYR A 109 -4.75 -3.23 -3.35
C TYR A 109 -4.16 -3.95 -2.15
N LYS A 110 -3.31 -4.96 -2.35
CA LYS A 110 -2.57 -5.57 -1.25
C LYS A 110 -1.59 -4.58 -0.62
N VAL A 111 -0.85 -3.82 -1.41
CA VAL A 111 0.01 -2.74 -0.89
C VAL A 111 -0.78 -1.73 -0.07
N ILE A 112 -1.97 -1.32 -0.57
CA ILE A 112 -2.86 -0.39 0.14
C ILE A 112 -3.36 -0.99 1.45
N TYR A 113 -3.78 -2.25 1.45
CA TYR A 113 -4.27 -2.93 2.64
C TYR A 113 -3.19 -2.98 3.73
N ASP A 114 -1.99 -3.44 3.39
CA ASP A 114 -0.91 -3.58 4.36
C ASP A 114 -0.41 -2.20 4.85
N ALA A 115 -0.40 -1.20 3.98
CA ALA A 115 -0.14 0.18 4.39
C ALA A 115 -1.22 0.73 5.34
N ASN A 116 -2.50 0.45 5.08
CA ASN A 116 -3.60 0.82 5.99
C ASN A 116 -3.46 0.15 7.36
N VAL A 117 -3.07 -1.12 7.40
CA VAL A 117 -2.78 -1.84 8.65
C VAL A 117 -1.63 -1.15 9.40
N ALA A 118 -0.50 -0.89 8.74
CA ALA A 118 0.64 -0.21 9.33
C ALA A 118 0.26 1.17 9.88
N ILE A 119 -0.44 1.99 9.10
CA ILE A 119 -0.90 3.33 9.49
C ILE A 119 -1.83 3.27 10.72
N SER A 120 -2.65 2.24 10.84
CA SER A 120 -3.57 2.07 11.97
C SER A 120 -2.90 1.54 13.23
N LYS A 121 -1.84 0.72 13.11
CA LYS A 121 -1.23 0.00 14.23
C LYS A 121 0.04 0.67 14.77
N ILE A 122 0.89 1.24 13.92
CA ILE A 122 2.16 1.87 14.32
C ILE A 122 1.98 2.95 15.40
N PRO A 123 0.94 3.82 15.37
CA PRO A 123 0.76 4.84 16.41
C PRO A 123 0.62 4.28 17.83
N SER A 124 0.10 3.07 18.00
CA SER A 124 -0.10 2.42 19.32
C SER A 124 1.01 1.44 19.69
N ALA A 125 1.94 1.15 18.78
CA ALA A 125 3.05 0.26 19.04
C ALA A 125 4.08 0.89 20.01
N SER A 126 4.83 0.04 20.73
CA SER A 126 5.91 0.50 21.60
C SER A 126 7.14 0.86 20.77
N PHE A 127 7.64 2.08 20.95
CA PHE A 127 8.83 2.59 20.27
C PHE A 127 9.78 3.24 21.29
N ASP A 128 11.06 2.97 21.13
CA ASP A 128 12.12 3.63 21.91
C ASP A 128 12.45 5.01 21.31
N SER A 129 12.14 5.23 20.03
CA SER A 129 12.40 6.47 19.29
C SER A 129 11.17 6.94 18.53
N GLU A 130 10.69 8.13 18.88
CA GLU A 130 9.60 8.80 18.16
C GLU A 130 9.99 9.16 16.71
N SER A 131 11.26 9.48 16.47
CA SER A 131 11.77 9.74 15.13
C SER A 131 11.64 8.50 14.23
N ILE A 132 11.96 7.31 14.75
CA ILE A 132 11.84 6.05 14.00
C ILE A 132 10.37 5.70 13.78
N ARG A 133 9.50 5.92 14.78
CA ARG A 133 8.03 5.74 14.60
C ARG A 133 7.53 6.59 13.44
N ASN A 134 7.87 7.87 13.45
CA ASN A 134 7.45 8.82 12.41
C ASN A 134 8.01 8.44 11.04
N GLN A 135 9.27 7.97 10.98
CA GLN A 135 9.86 7.47 9.74
C GLN A 135 9.04 6.30 9.17
N PHE A 136 8.76 5.27 9.96
CA PHE A 136 8.02 4.10 9.48
C PHE A 136 6.57 4.46 9.09
N LEU A 137 5.93 5.33 9.86
CA LEU A 137 4.59 5.82 9.52
C LEU A 137 4.58 6.59 8.19
N ASN A 138 5.57 7.45 7.96
CA ASN A 138 5.68 8.23 6.73
C ASN A 138 6.07 7.35 5.54
N GLU A 139 6.81 6.27 5.73
CA GLU A 139 7.03 5.26 4.68
C GLU A 139 5.72 4.55 4.29
N ALA A 140 4.88 4.20 5.28
CA ALA A 140 3.57 3.61 4.99
C ALA A 140 2.67 4.57 4.20
N TYR A 141 2.66 5.86 4.54
CA TYR A 141 1.95 6.87 3.75
C TYR A 141 2.49 6.98 2.33
N PHE A 142 3.81 7.00 2.15
CA PHE A 142 4.43 7.01 0.83
C PHE A 142 3.98 5.83 -0.03
N LEU A 143 4.06 4.62 0.51
CA LEU A 143 3.72 3.38 -0.19
C LEU A 143 2.23 3.33 -0.56
N ARG A 144 1.34 3.78 0.33
CA ARG A 144 -0.09 3.88 0.03
C ARG A 144 -0.39 4.92 -1.04
N GLY A 145 0.21 6.10 -0.94
CA GLY A 145 0.08 7.16 -1.93
C GLY A 145 0.55 6.71 -3.32
N TRP A 146 1.70 6.04 -3.38
CA TRP A 146 2.20 5.47 -4.63
C TRP A 146 1.24 4.41 -5.20
N ALA A 147 0.78 3.47 -4.38
CA ALA A 147 -0.12 2.42 -4.85
C ALA A 147 -1.44 2.98 -5.42
N TYR A 148 -2.04 3.96 -4.76
CA TYR A 148 -3.23 4.64 -5.29
C TYR A 148 -2.93 5.42 -6.58
N PHE A 149 -1.78 6.06 -6.67
CA PHE A 149 -1.39 6.76 -7.89
C PHE A 149 -1.31 5.82 -9.10
N GLU A 150 -0.70 4.65 -8.94
CA GLU A 150 -0.60 3.67 -10.01
C GLU A 150 -1.96 3.04 -10.35
N LEU A 151 -2.81 2.74 -9.36
CA LEU A 151 -4.18 2.29 -9.62
C LEU A 151 -4.98 3.30 -10.44
N VAL A 152 -4.91 4.58 -10.09
CA VAL A 152 -5.60 5.65 -10.83
C VAL A 152 -5.08 5.78 -12.26
N ARG A 153 -3.76 5.66 -12.45
CA ARG A 153 -3.15 5.71 -13.80
C ARG A 153 -3.57 4.55 -14.69
N LEU A 154 -3.74 3.36 -14.12
CA LEU A 154 -4.08 2.15 -14.86
C LEU A 154 -5.57 1.98 -15.07
N PHE A 155 -6.37 2.27 -14.06
CA PHE A 155 -7.80 1.90 -14.00
C PHE A 155 -8.75 3.10 -13.91
N GLY A 156 -8.23 4.32 -13.71
CA GLY A 156 -9.07 5.52 -13.57
C GLY A 156 -9.80 5.57 -12.22
N ASN A 157 -11.12 5.51 -12.24
CA ASN A 157 -11.94 5.50 -11.02
C ASN A 157 -11.83 4.17 -10.31
N VAL A 158 -11.45 4.18 -9.04
CA VAL A 158 -11.27 2.98 -8.21
C VAL A 158 -11.86 3.17 -6.80
N PRO A 159 -12.20 2.12 -6.06
CA PRO A 159 -12.62 2.23 -4.66
C PRO A 159 -11.53 2.85 -3.78
N MET A 160 -11.88 3.84 -2.97
CA MET A 160 -10.95 4.42 -1.99
C MET A 160 -11.18 3.78 -0.62
N VAL A 161 -10.20 2.99 -0.17
CA VAL A 161 -10.18 2.27 1.12
C VAL A 161 -9.09 2.88 1.98
N ASP A 162 -9.44 3.47 3.10
CA ASP A 162 -8.54 4.27 3.94
C ASP A 162 -8.18 3.62 5.29
N ARG A 163 -8.75 2.47 5.57
CA ARG A 163 -8.52 1.67 6.78
C ARG A 163 -8.63 0.17 6.46
N PRO A 164 -8.13 -0.71 7.32
CA PRO A 164 -8.46 -2.13 7.22
C PRO A 164 -9.98 -2.32 7.30
N MET A 165 -10.53 -3.08 6.37
CA MET A 165 -11.95 -3.37 6.26
C MET A 165 -12.18 -4.87 6.17
N SER A 166 -13.31 -5.32 6.72
CA SER A 166 -13.78 -6.69 6.54
C SER A 166 -14.24 -6.94 5.09
N PRO A 167 -14.29 -8.19 4.64
CA PRO A 167 -14.79 -8.53 3.30
C PRO A 167 -16.23 -8.05 3.02
N SER A 168 -17.07 -7.93 4.05
CA SER A 168 -18.44 -7.42 3.94
C SER A 168 -18.47 -5.91 3.74
N GLU A 169 -17.61 -5.16 4.43
CA GLU A 169 -17.49 -3.71 4.29
C GLU A 169 -16.95 -3.33 2.91
N ILE A 170 -15.90 -4.02 2.45
CA ILE A 170 -15.28 -3.75 1.13
C ILE A 170 -16.30 -3.87 0.00
N LYS A 171 -17.22 -4.83 0.04
CA LYS A 171 -18.25 -5.00 -0.98
C LYS A 171 -19.18 -3.79 -1.11
N SER A 172 -19.30 -2.96 -0.09
CA SER A 172 -20.14 -1.75 -0.07
C SER A 172 -19.42 -0.49 -0.56
N VAL A 173 -18.08 -0.53 -0.69
CA VAL A 173 -17.28 0.61 -1.11
C VAL A 173 -17.51 0.88 -2.59
N LYS A 174 -17.96 2.09 -2.89
CA LYS A 174 -18.15 2.53 -4.29
C LYS A 174 -16.84 3.08 -4.85
N GLN A 175 -16.75 3.13 -6.17
CA GLN A 175 -15.66 3.81 -6.85
C GLN A 175 -15.69 5.31 -6.53
N SER A 176 -14.51 5.86 -6.25
CA SER A 176 -14.25 7.29 -6.20
C SER A 176 -13.69 7.75 -7.54
N THR A 177 -13.86 9.02 -7.88
CA THR A 177 -13.24 9.55 -9.10
C THR A 177 -11.72 9.59 -8.96
N ALA A 178 -11.02 9.44 -10.08
CA ALA A 178 -9.57 9.55 -10.13
C ALA A 178 -9.08 10.86 -9.49
N VAL A 179 -9.74 11.98 -9.78
CA VAL A 179 -9.41 13.29 -9.21
C VAL A 179 -9.59 13.33 -7.70
N ASP A 180 -10.68 12.75 -7.18
CA ASP A 180 -10.92 12.68 -5.73
C ASP A 180 -9.82 11.88 -5.04
N ILE A 181 -9.41 10.74 -5.62
CA ILE A 181 -8.34 9.91 -5.06
C ILE A 181 -7.02 10.66 -5.07
N LEU A 182 -6.67 11.31 -6.18
CA LEU A 182 -5.43 12.09 -6.29
C LEU A 182 -5.40 13.22 -5.25
N ASN A 183 -6.48 13.99 -5.12
CA ASN A 183 -6.52 15.15 -4.22
C ASN A 183 -6.72 14.78 -2.75
N ASN A 184 -7.52 13.76 -2.45
CA ASN A 184 -7.94 13.46 -1.07
C ASN A 184 -7.19 12.27 -0.46
N ARG A 185 -6.37 11.54 -1.26
CA ARG A 185 -5.57 10.43 -0.75
C ARG A 185 -4.10 10.51 -1.17
N VAL A 186 -3.80 10.55 -2.45
CA VAL A 186 -2.43 10.49 -2.95
C VAL A 186 -1.61 11.70 -2.50
N ILE A 187 -2.08 12.91 -2.77
CA ILE A 187 -1.37 14.15 -2.40
C ILE A 187 -1.21 14.29 -0.89
N PRO A 188 -2.26 14.10 -0.04
CA PRO A 188 -2.10 14.16 1.40
C PRO A 188 -1.11 13.13 1.97
N ASP A 189 -1.12 11.89 1.46
CA ASP A 189 -0.20 10.86 1.90
C ASP A 189 1.25 11.20 1.51
N LEU A 190 1.48 11.64 0.29
CA LEU A 190 2.82 12.03 -0.17
C LEU A 190 3.33 13.30 0.54
N LYS A 191 2.46 14.24 0.88
CA LYS A 191 2.85 15.42 1.68
C LYS A 191 3.30 15.04 3.09
N LYS A 192 2.64 14.09 3.75
CA LYS A 192 3.14 13.55 5.03
C LYS A 192 4.51 12.88 4.87
N SER A 193 4.73 12.24 3.73
CA SER A 193 6.00 11.58 3.45
C SER A 193 7.16 12.55 3.19
N GLU A 194 6.90 13.85 2.94
CA GLU A 194 7.96 14.87 2.87
C GLU A 194 8.68 15.07 4.22
N ASP A 195 8.11 14.57 5.33
CA ASP A 195 8.74 14.55 6.65
C ASP A 195 9.69 13.36 6.85
N LEU A 196 9.84 12.48 5.85
CA LEU A 196 10.88 11.45 5.86
C LEU A 196 12.29 12.05 5.98
N PRO A 197 13.21 11.34 6.65
CA PRO A 197 14.62 11.73 6.65
C PRO A 197 15.21 11.69 5.24
N TYR A 198 16.34 12.34 5.05
CA TYR A 198 17.17 12.09 3.87
C TYR A 198 17.76 10.68 3.94
N LYS A 199 18.12 10.13 2.79
CA LYS A 199 18.66 8.77 2.66
C LYS A 199 19.78 8.46 3.66
N ALA A 200 20.70 9.40 3.86
CA ALA A 200 21.84 9.25 4.77
C ALA A 200 21.43 9.18 6.27
N ASP A 201 20.23 9.63 6.61
CA ASP A 201 19.73 9.72 7.98
C ASP A 201 18.64 8.71 8.29
N MET A 202 18.22 7.90 7.31
CA MET A 202 17.29 6.81 7.50
C MET A 202 17.83 5.78 8.49
N GLN A 203 16.97 5.29 9.38
CA GLN A 203 17.34 4.35 10.45
C GLN A 203 16.51 3.06 10.39
N ASP A 204 17.11 1.95 10.83
CA ASP A 204 16.39 0.69 11.08
C ASP A 204 15.77 0.69 12.49
N ALA A 205 15.12 -0.40 12.86
CA ALA A 205 14.51 -0.57 14.17
C ALA A 205 15.50 -0.53 15.36
N ASN A 206 16.80 -0.68 15.13
CA ASN A 206 17.83 -0.60 16.17
C ASN A 206 18.46 0.79 16.23
N GLY A 207 17.99 1.75 15.42
CA GLY A 207 18.56 3.09 15.31
C GLY A 207 19.84 3.15 14.48
N ALA A 208 20.23 2.05 13.82
CA ALA A 208 21.38 2.03 12.94
C ALA A 208 21.02 2.66 11.58
N LYS A 209 21.96 3.41 10.99
CA LYS A 209 21.74 4.01 9.67
C LYS A 209 21.57 2.94 8.60
N ILE A 210 20.57 3.13 7.75
CA ILE A 210 20.26 2.19 6.67
C ILE A 210 21.10 2.59 5.46
N ASP A 211 22.20 1.87 5.24
CA ASP A 211 23.05 2.06 4.05
C ASP A 211 22.45 1.36 2.80
N LYS A 212 21.20 0.92 2.88
CA LYS A 212 20.55 0.15 1.81
C LYS A 212 19.75 1.07 0.91
N LYS A 213 20.02 0.98 -0.39
CA LYS A 213 19.19 1.56 -1.45
C LYS A 213 17.83 0.83 -1.46
N GLY A 214 16.72 1.54 -1.68
CA GLY A 214 15.41 0.92 -1.93
C GLY A 214 14.30 1.25 -0.95
N ARG A 215 14.55 2.03 0.12
CA ARG A 215 13.49 2.61 0.96
C ARG A 215 13.23 4.06 0.53
N ALA A 216 11.98 4.48 0.62
CA ALA A 216 11.58 5.84 0.32
C ALA A 216 12.14 6.82 1.35
N ASP A 217 12.63 7.94 0.88
CA ASP A 217 13.15 9.04 1.67
C ASP A 217 12.48 10.36 1.28
N LYS A 218 12.88 11.45 1.90
CA LYS A 218 12.36 12.79 1.61
C LYS A 218 12.41 13.16 0.13
N MET A 219 13.48 12.84 -0.56
CA MET A 219 13.64 13.18 -1.99
C MET A 219 12.72 12.34 -2.87
N ALA A 220 12.53 11.06 -2.53
CA ALA A 220 11.57 10.21 -3.22
C ALA A 220 10.13 10.72 -3.06
N ALA A 221 9.75 11.21 -1.87
CA ALA A 221 8.44 11.80 -1.62
C ALA A 221 8.19 13.06 -2.45
N LYS A 222 9.15 13.99 -2.47
CA LYS A 222 9.09 15.22 -3.29
C LYS A 222 8.99 14.90 -4.79
N ALA A 223 9.82 13.97 -5.28
CA ALA A 223 9.82 13.58 -6.70
C ALA A 223 8.51 12.90 -7.10
N MET A 224 7.95 12.02 -6.23
CA MET A 224 6.67 11.37 -6.49
C MET A 224 5.53 12.41 -6.50
N LEU A 225 5.55 13.36 -5.57
CA LEU A 225 4.55 14.43 -5.53
C LEU A 225 4.59 15.30 -6.79
N ALA A 226 5.80 15.63 -7.31
CA ALA A 226 5.95 16.30 -8.59
C ALA A 226 5.33 15.51 -9.74
N ARG A 227 5.55 14.19 -9.79
CA ARG A 227 4.97 13.29 -10.79
C ARG A 227 3.43 13.28 -10.74
N VAL A 228 2.85 13.28 -9.55
CA VAL A 228 1.39 13.37 -9.35
C VAL A 228 0.87 14.70 -9.88
N TYR A 229 1.50 15.82 -9.54
CA TYR A 229 1.09 17.13 -10.06
C TYR A 229 1.26 17.26 -11.59
N MET A 230 2.32 16.68 -12.16
CA MET A 230 2.46 16.61 -13.63
C MET A 230 1.31 15.83 -14.28
N THR A 231 0.88 14.74 -13.65
CA THR A 231 -0.26 13.95 -14.13
C THR A 231 -1.55 14.76 -14.07
N LEU A 232 -1.82 15.47 -12.98
CA LEU A 232 -2.98 16.34 -12.85
C LEU A 232 -2.95 17.51 -13.83
N ALA A 233 -1.78 18.05 -14.17
CA ALA A 233 -1.63 19.13 -15.15
C ALA A 233 -1.91 18.69 -16.60
N GLY A 234 -1.77 17.39 -16.89
CA GLY A 234 -1.99 16.82 -18.21
C GLY A 234 -3.42 16.33 -18.43
N TYR A 235 -3.67 15.87 -19.68
CA TYR A 235 -4.92 15.19 -20.02
C TYR A 235 -5.10 13.91 -19.21
N PRO A 236 -6.29 13.55 -18.73
CA PRO A 236 -7.58 14.23 -18.96
C PRO A 236 -7.92 15.30 -17.92
N TYR A 237 -7.10 15.53 -16.89
CA TYR A 237 -7.43 16.36 -15.74
C TYR A 237 -7.28 17.86 -16.04
N ASN A 238 -6.22 18.25 -16.76
CA ASN A 238 -5.94 19.62 -17.22
C ASN A 238 -5.99 20.68 -16.09
N ASP A 239 -5.53 20.31 -14.88
CA ASP A 239 -5.46 21.24 -13.75
C ASP A 239 -4.34 22.25 -13.96
N THR A 240 -4.73 23.50 -14.22
CA THR A 240 -3.79 24.59 -14.50
C THR A 240 -2.90 24.95 -13.31
N ASN A 241 -3.37 24.74 -12.06
CA ASN A 241 -2.60 25.00 -10.86
C ASN A 241 -1.55 23.91 -10.62
N ALA A 242 -1.85 22.67 -11.00
CA ALA A 242 -0.96 21.54 -10.79
C ALA A 242 0.38 21.71 -11.53
N LYS A 243 0.40 22.42 -12.66
CA LYS A 243 1.65 22.70 -13.40
C LYS A 243 2.65 23.54 -12.57
N SER A 244 2.16 24.56 -11.88
CA SER A 244 3.02 25.39 -11.02
C SER A 244 3.48 24.61 -9.78
N LEU A 245 2.60 23.79 -9.21
CA LEU A 245 2.94 22.92 -8.07
C LEU A 245 3.99 21.87 -8.48
N ALA A 246 3.86 21.25 -9.65
CA ALA A 246 4.86 20.32 -10.17
C ALA A 246 6.23 21.00 -10.33
N LYS A 247 6.25 22.21 -10.93
CA LYS A 247 7.48 22.99 -11.08
C LYS A 247 8.13 23.26 -9.73
N THR A 248 7.38 23.76 -8.76
CA THR A 248 7.90 24.03 -7.40
C THR A 248 8.48 22.79 -6.74
N GLN A 249 7.82 21.63 -6.86
CA GLN A 249 8.34 20.38 -6.29
C GLN A 249 9.64 19.93 -7.00
N LEU A 250 9.73 20.08 -8.31
CA LEU A 250 10.94 19.74 -9.05
C LEU A 250 12.10 20.68 -8.68
N GLU A 251 11.86 21.99 -8.57
CA GLU A 251 12.82 22.96 -8.10
C GLU A 251 13.28 22.59 -6.67
N ASN A 252 12.36 22.25 -5.76
CA ASN A 252 12.69 21.79 -4.41
C ASN A 252 13.54 20.50 -4.38
N VAL A 253 13.48 19.66 -5.40
CA VAL A 253 14.36 18.48 -5.54
C VAL A 253 15.73 18.88 -6.08
N LEU A 254 15.79 19.75 -7.08
CA LEU A 254 17.03 20.14 -7.77
C LEU A 254 17.89 21.06 -6.91
N ASP A 255 17.26 22.00 -6.21
CA ASP A 255 17.94 23.02 -5.40
C ASP A 255 18.24 22.54 -3.96
N ASP A 256 17.81 21.34 -3.61
CA ASP A 256 18.08 20.76 -2.28
C ASP A 256 19.58 20.51 -2.10
N SER A 257 20.15 20.96 -1.01
CA SER A 257 21.58 20.80 -0.70
C SER A 257 22.05 19.34 -0.65
N HIS A 258 21.13 18.40 -0.49
CA HIS A 258 21.40 16.95 -0.51
C HIS A 258 21.29 16.34 -1.91
N ALA A 259 20.83 17.10 -2.91
CA ALA A 259 20.60 16.58 -4.27
C ALA A 259 21.87 15.96 -4.88
N ALA A 260 23.04 16.55 -4.65
CA ALA A 260 24.31 16.04 -5.15
C ALA A 260 24.61 14.59 -4.72
N ALA A 261 24.17 14.17 -3.52
CA ALA A 261 24.36 12.80 -3.03
C ALA A 261 23.54 11.74 -3.81
N TYR A 262 22.50 12.16 -4.53
CA TYR A 262 21.67 11.28 -5.36
C TYR A 262 22.16 11.15 -6.80
N TRP A 263 22.92 12.14 -7.28
CA TRP A 263 23.43 12.20 -8.65
C TRP A 263 24.89 11.72 -8.76
N ALA A 264 25.60 11.61 -7.64
CA ALA A 264 26.97 11.12 -7.66
C ALA A 264 27.03 9.67 -8.15
N PRO A 265 27.91 9.32 -9.11
CA PRO A 265 28.12 7.92 -9.47
C PRO A 265 28.64 7.16 -8.25
N SER A 266 28.04 6.01 -7.98
CA SER A 266 28.41 5.10 -6.90
C SER A 266 29.66 4.32 -7.22
#